data_3067a17ed129150059aaf447d4eb9030
#
_entry.id   3067a17ed129150059aaf447d4eb9030
#
_cell.length_a   1.000
_cell.length_b   1.000
_cell.length_c   1.000
_cell.angle_alpha   90.00
_cell.angle_beta   90.00
_cell.angle_gamma   90.00
#
_symmetry.space_group_name_H-M   'P 1'
#
loop_
_entity.id
_entity.type
_entity.pdbx_description
1 polymer ?
#
loop_
_entity_poly.entity_id
_entity_poly.type
_entity_poly.pdbx_seq_one_letter_code
_entity_poly.pdbx_strand_id
1 'polypeptide(L)'
;MLSVRDTGIGMDSKTLEHIFEPFFTTKELGKGTGLGLASVYGIVKGHDGYIDVESRLGYGTTFKIYLPASDKKTPERTKTANTVIKGTGTILLVDDEDSVLDIGQRFLKFMDYEVLTARSGNEAIEIYQKYHTSIDLVILDMIMPRMGGGEVFDHLKKINPNVKVLLSSGYSINNEAAKLLEKGCSAFIQKPFDIKQLSQSVHDILKK
;
A
#
# COMPACT_ATOMS: atom_id res chain seq x y z
N MET A 1 5.74 8.98 -22.24
CA MET A 1 4.72 10.00 -21.90
C MET A 1 3.57 9.32 -21.16
N LEU A 2 3.14 9.90 -20.04
CA LEU A 2 1.91 9.56 -19.32
C LEU A 2 0.92 10.72 -19.48
N SER A 3 -0.36 10.41 -19.79
CA SER A 3 -1.42 11.41 -19.91
C SER A 3 -2.56 11.06 -18.97
N VAL A 4 -3.00 12.05 -18.17
CA VAL A 4 -4.14 11.94 -17.25
C VAL A 4 -5.15 13.02 -17.62
N ARG A 5 -6.39 12.64 -17.92
CA ARG A 5 -7.46 13.55 -18.32
C ARG A 5 -8.68 13.37 -17.42
N ASP A 6 -9.30 14.51 -17.04
CA ASP A 6 -10.59 14.54 -16.40
C ASP A 6 -11.61 15.34 -17.25
N THR A 7 -12.87 15.23 -16.89
CA THR A 7 -13.99 15.98 -17.47
C THR A 7 -14.61 16.94 -16.44
N GLY A 8 -13.79 17.44 -15.52
CA GLY A 8 -14.19 18.36 -14.46
C GLY A 8 -14.45 19.77 -14.97
N ILE A 9 -14.52 20.73 -14.02
CA ILE A 9 -14.81 22.13 -14.33
C ILE A 9 -13.70 22.81 -15.14
N GLY A 10 -12.51 22.23 -15.22
CA GLY A 10 -11.35 22.87 -15.84
C GLY A 10 -10.85 24.08 -15.06
N MET A 11 -9.93 24.83 -15.68
CA MET A 11 -9.27 26.00 -15.08
C MET A 11 -9.20 27.14 -16.08
N ASP A 12 -9.26 28.38 -15.58
CA ASP A 12 -8.95 29.58 -16.33
C ASP A 12 -7.44 29.83 -16.40
N SER A 13 -7.01 30.78 -17.23
CA SER A 13 -5.59 31.10 -17.43
C SER A 13 -4.88 31.55 -16.16
N LYS A 14 -5.58 32.29 -15.31
CA LYS A 14 -5.07 32.79 -14.05
C LYS A 14 -4.76 31.64 -13.07
N THR A 15 -5.67 30.70 -12.96
CA THR A 15 -5.49 29.50 -12.14
C THR A 15 -4.34 28.64 -12.67
N LEU A 16 -4.28 28.45 -14.02
CA LEU A 16 -3.24 27.67 -14.68
C LEU A 16 -1.82 28.16 -14.38
N GLU A 17 -1.63 29.47 -14.25
CA GLU A 17 -0.29 30.04 -13.95
C GLU A 17 0.22 29.66 -12.57
N HIS A 18 -0.66 29.36 -11.61
CA HIS A 18 -0.31 29.15 -10.20
C HIS A 18 -0.46 27.71 -9.70
N ILE A 19 -0.97 26.77 -10.51
CA ILE A 19 -1.33 25.42 -10.05
C ILE A 19 -0.18 24.62 -9.44
N PHE A 20 1.05 24.94 -9.77
CA PHE A 20 2.24 24.27 -9.23
C PHE A 20 2.87 25.01 -8.06
N GLU A 21 2.35 26.14 -7.65
CA GLU A 21 2.83 26.86 -6.48
C GLU A 21 2.40 26.13 -5.19
N PRO A 22 3.34 25.95 -4.24
CA PRO A 22 2.99 25.39 -2.94
C PRO A 22 1.90 26.20 -2.24
N PHE A 23 0.95 25.47 -1.65
CA PHE A 23 -0.21 26.03 -0.92
C PHE A 23 -1.27 26.75 -1.78
N PHE A 24 -1.08 26.84 -3.09
CA PHE A 24 -2.11 27.37 -3.98
C PHE A 24 -3.29 26.41 -4.09
N THR A 25 -4.50 26.91 -3.83
CA THR A 25 -5.75 26.13 -3.95
C THR A 25 -6.92 27.04 -4.28
N THR A 26 -7.82 26.56 -5.13
CA THR A 26 -9.12 27.20 -5.41
C THR A 26 -10.24 26.67 -4.52
N LYS A 27 -9.95 25.71 -3.65
CA LYS A 27 -10.90 25.14 -2.69
C LYS A 27 -11.01 26.02 -1.45
N GLU A 28 -12.17 25.95 -0.77
CA GLU A 28 -12.40 26.64 0.50
C GLU A 28 -11.35 26.28 1.56
N LEU A 29 -11.12 27.18 2.50
CA LEU A 29 -10.19 26.97 3.62
C LEU A 29 -10.47 25.62 4.33
N GLY A 30 -9.44 24.81 4.45
CA GLY A 30 -9.52 23.46 5.07
C GLY A 30 -9.94 22.33 4.14
N LYS A 31 -10.37 22.59 2.89
CA LYS A 31 -10.75 21.54 1.92
C LYS A 31 -9.64 21.19 0.90
N GLY A 32 -8.50 21.85 0.99
CA GLY A 32 -7.36 21.57 0.12
C GLY A 32 -6.07 22.11 0.72
N THR A 33 -5.00 21.30 0.72
CA THR A 33 -3.68 21.71 1.24
C THR A 33 -2.87 22.54 0.26
N GLY A 34 -3.24 22.55 -1.04
CA GLY A 34 -2.48 23.19 -2.11
C GLY A 34 -1.11 22.57 -2.37
N LEU A 35 -0.80 21.40 -1.79
CA LEU A 35 0.51 20.75 -1.93
C LEU A 35 0.54 19.66 -3.02
N GLY A 36 -0.60 19.14 -3.45
CA GLY A 36 -0.66 17.99 -4.35
C GLY A 36 0.05 18.21 -5.68
N LEU A 37 -0.31 19.26 -6.43
CA LEU A 37 0.30 19.55 -7.74
C LEU A 37 1.73 20.08 -7.62
N ALA A 38 2.06 20.81 -6.56
CA ALA A 38 3.42 21.23 -6.26
C ALA A 38 4.33 20.00 -6.03
N SER A 39 3.85 19.00 -5.30
CA SER A 39 4.57 17.73 -5.09
C SER A 39 4.75 16.96 -6.40
N VAL A 40 3.71 16.86 -7.23
CA VAL A 40 3.79 16.24 -8.57
C VAL A 40 4.85 16.92 -9.42
N TYR A 41 4.85 18.25 -9.46
CA TYR A 41 5.86 19.03 -10.19
C TYR A 41 7.26 18.74 -9.70
N GLY A 42 7.48 18.77 -8.39
CA GLY A 42 8.77 18.46 -7.77
C GLY A 42 9.26 17.05 -8.09
N ILE A 43 8.37 16.04 -8.03
CA ILE A 43 8.69 14.65 -8.38
C ILE A 43 9.09 14.54 -9.87
N VAL A 44 8.30 15.12 -10.77
CA VAL A 44 8.58 15.07 -12.21
C VAL A 44 9.92 15.73 -12.52
N LYS A 45 10.20 16.89 -11.92
CA LYS A 45 11.49 17.60 -12.08
C LYS A 45 12.65 16.84 -11.49
N GLY A 46 12.47 16.21 -10.32
CA GLY A 46 13.48 15.35 -9.69
C GLY A 46 13.86 14.11 -10.51
N HIS A 47 13.03 13.76 -11.51
CA HIS A 47 13.30 12.69 -12.47
C HIS A 47 13.70 13.22 -13.85
N ASP A 48 14.20 14.47 -13.95
CA ASP A 48 14.56 15.15 -15.19
C ASP A 48 13.41 15.17 -16.21
N GLY A 49 12.17 15.15 -15.72
CA GLY A 49 10.96 15.12 -16.52
C GLY A 49 10.38 16.51 -16.81
N TYR A 50 9.40 16.51 -17.68
CA TYR A 50 8.61 17.69 -18.04
C TYR A 50 7.13 17.40 -17.85
N ILE A 51 6.38 18.37 -17.33
CA ILE A 51 4.92 18.32 -17.18
C ILE A 51 4.29 19.45 -17.96
N ASP A 52 3.29 19.12 -18.75
CA ASP A 52 2.45 20.03 -19.52
C ASP A 52 0.99 19.90 -19.10
N VAL A 53 0.25 21.01 -19.17
CA VAL A 53 -1.16 21.06 -18.72
C VAL A 53 -2.01 21.79 -19.73
N GLU A 54 -3.03 21.12 -20.20
CA GLU A 54 -4.08 21.70 -21.05
C GLU A 54 -5.38 21.71 -20.25
N SER A 55 -5.94 22.89 -20.01
CA SER A 55 -7.22 23.02 -19.31
C SER A 55 -8.08 24.11 -19.92
N ARG A 56 -9.39 23.89 -19.89
CA ARG A 56 -10.37 24.87 -20.32
C ARG A 56 -11.59 24.81 -19.40
N LEU A 57 -12.03 25.96 -18.93
CA LEU A 57 -13.20 26.08 -18.07
C LEU A 57 -14.43 25.41 -18.71
N GLY A 58 -15.09 24.51 -17.98
CA GLY A 58 -16.22 23.72 -18.43
C GLY A 58 -15.89 22.47 -19.25
N TYR A 59 -14.59 22.18 -19.54
CA TYR A 59 -14.17 21.07 -20.39
C TYR A 59 -13.22 20.05 -19.71
N GLY A 60 -12.77 20.37 -18.50
CA GLY A 60 -11.83 19.54 -17.75
C GLY A 60 -10.37 19.89 -17.99
N THR A 61 -9.48 19.00 -17.53
CA THR A 61 -8.03 19.18 -17.57
C THR A 61 -7.32 17.93 -18.10
N THR A 62 -6.23 18.15 -18.79
CA THR A 62 -5.31 17.08 -19.23
C THR A 62 -3.90 17.40 -18.78
N PHE A 63 -3.30 16.53 -17.96
CA PHE A 63 -1.90 16.57 -17.58
C PHE A 63 -1.11 15.62 -18.47
N LYS A 64 0.00 16.08 -19.02
CA LYS A 64 0.94 15.28 -19.83
C LYS A 64 2.30 15.28 -19.15
N ILE A 65 2.78 14.12 -18.74
CA ILE A 65 4.07 13.95 -18.05
C ILE A 65 5.03 13.22 -18.99
N TYR A 66 6.19 13.82 -19.20
CA TYR A 66 7.26 13.27 -20.00
C TYR A 66 8.43 12.94 -19.08
N LEU A 67 8.84 11.69 -19.07
CA LEU A 67 10.02 11.23 -18.34
C LEU A 67 11.10 10.76 -19.34
N PRO A 68 12.39 10.93 -19.03
CA PRO A 68 13.46 10.38 -19.84
C PRO A 68 13.29 8.87 -20.02
N ALA A 69 13.54 8.38 -21.23
CA ALA A 69 13.60 6.95 -21.46
C ALA A 69 14.85 6.37 -20.78
N SER A 70 14.71 5.21 -20.15
CA SER A 70 15.84 4.51 -19.56
C SER A 70 16.31 3.42 -20.50
N ASP A 71 17.59 3.40 -20.85
CA ASP A 71 18.23 2.30 -21.60
C ASP A 71 18.53 1.08 -20.71
N LYS A 72 18.31 1.20 -19.39
CA LYS A 72 18.45 0.07 -18.49
C LYS A 72 17.36 -0.94 -18.82
N LYS A 73 17.76 -2.11 -19.29
CA LYS A 73 16.85 -3.26 -19.41
C LYS A 73 16.13 -3.41 -18.07
N THR A 74 14.82 -3.29 -18.10
CA THR A 74 14.00 -3.65 -16.92
C THR A 74 14.47 -5.04 -16.52
N PRO A 75 14.91 -5.26 -15.25
CA PRO A 75 15.18 -6.62 -14.82
C PRO A 75 13.94 -7.42 -15.20
N GLU A 76 14.12 -8.47 -16.00
CA GLU A 76 13.01 -9.37 -16.30
C GLU A 76 12.42 -9.74 -14.95
N ARG A 77 11.24 -9.19 -14.65
CA ARG A 77 10.41 -9.75 -13.58
C ARG A 77 10.35 -11.22 -13.96
N THR A 78 11.11 -12.04 -13.24
CA THR A 78 11.02 -13.47 -13.36
C THR A 78 9.53 -13.76 -13.46
N LYS A 79 9.11 -14.33 -14.58
CA LYS A 79 7.73 -14.78 -14.83
C LYS A 79 7.48 -15.92 -13.85
N THR A 80 7.45 -15.61 -12.56
CA THR A 80 6.84 -16.47 -11.57
C THR A 80 5.39 -16.61 -12.01
N ALA A 81 4.99 -17.84 -12.17
CA ALA A 81 3.76 -18.32 -12.76
C ALA A 81 2.61 -17.30 -12.70
N ASN A 82 2.04 -16.97 -13.86
CA ASN A 82 1.00 -15.94 -14.04
C ASN A 82 -0.33 -16.28 -13.34
N THR A 83 -0.33 -17.28 -12.44
CA THR A 83 -1.48 -17.83 -11.74
C THR A 83 -1.49 -17.40 -10.28
N VAL A 84 -2.63 -16.92 -9.84
CA VAL A 84 -2.92 -16.71 -8.42
C VAL A 84 -2.95 -18.09 -7.74
N ILE A 85 -2.15 -18.26 -6.69
CA ILE A 85 -2.08 -19.53 -5.96
C ILE A 85 -3.21 -19.52 -4.93
N LYS A 86 -4.05 -20.54 -4.99
CA LYS A 86 -5.11 -20.77 -4.02
C LYS A 86 -4.58 -21.62 -2.86
N GLY A 87 -5.19 -21.47 -1.69
CA GLY A 87 -4.81 -22.21 -0.49
C GLY A 87 -6.01 -22.45 0.42
N THR A 88 -5.72 -22.94 1.61
CA THR A 88 -6.72 -23.16 2.67
C THR A 88 -6.13 -22.72 3.99
N GLY A 89 -6.99 -22.35 4.93
CA GLY A 89 -6.60 -21.90 6.26
C GLY A 89 -7.22 -20.57 6.64
N THR A 90 -6.96 -20.12 7.85
CA THR A 90 -7.49 -18.88 8.41
C THR A 90 -6.40 -17.84 8.52
N ILE A 91 -6.64 -16.66 7.96
CA ILE A 91 -5.72 -15.53 7.98
C ILE A 91 -6.32 -14.38 8.78
N LEU A 92 -5.57 -13.86 9.75
CA LEU A 92 -5.89 -12.61 10.43
C LEU A 92 -5.23 -11.45 9.67
N LEU A 93 -6.04 -10.57 9.08
CA LEU A 93 -5.60 -9.36 8.38
C LEU A 93 -5.75 -8.15 9.31
N VAL A 94 -4.65 -7.43 9.55
CA VAL A 94 -4.58 -6.31 10.50
C VAL A 94 -4.12 -5.06 9.78
N ASP A 95 -4.96 -4.04 9.76
CA ASP A 95 -4.69 -2.74 9.12
C ASP A 95 -5.67 -1.69 9.68
N ASP A 96 -5.26 -0.45 9.87
CA ASP A 96 -6.15 0.61 10.37
C ASP A 96 -6.96 1.28 9.25
N GLU A 97 -6.63 1.04 7.99
CA GLU A 97 -7.35 1.55 6.83
C GLU A 97 -8.44 0.55 6.36
N ASP A 98 -9.71 0.91 6.50
CA ASP A 98 -10.85 0.08 6.04
C ASP A 98 -10.75 -0.29 4.56
N SER A 99 -10.25 0.60 3.71
CA SER A 99 -10.04 0.34 2.28
C SER A 99 -9.03 -0.78 2.01
N VAL A 100 -7.97 -0.86 2.81
CA VAL A 100 -6.95 -1.91 2.71
C VAL A 100 -7.51 -3.24 3.22
N LEU A 101 -8.25 -3.22 4.34
CA LEU A 101 -8.94 -4.41 4.85
C LEU A 101 -9.94 -4.98 3.83
N ASP A 102 -10.76 -4.13 3.21
CA ASP A 102 -11.75 -4.55 2.21
C ASP A 102 -11.10 -5.21 0.99
N ILE A 103 -10.05 -4.58 0.44
CA ILE A 103 -9.35 -5.12 -0.73
C ILE A 103 -8.60 -6.40 -0.36
N GLY A 104 -7.86 -6.38 0.76
CA GLY A 104 -7.10 -7.54 1.24
C GLY A 104 -8.00 -8.73 1.53
N GLN A 105 -9.16 -8.51 2.19
CA GLN A 105 -10.14 -9.56 2.45
C GLN A 105 -10.69 -10.17 1.15
N ARG A 106 -11.00 -9.34 0.13
CA ARG A 106 -11.45 -9.84 -1.18
C ARG A 106 -10.38 -10.67 -1.86
N PHE A 107 -9.12 -10.25 -1.84
CA PHE A 107 -8.00 -11.01 -2.40
C PHE A 107 -7.84 -12.37 -1.70
N LEU A 108 -7.82 -12.38 -0.38
CA LEU A 108 -7.65 -13.60 0.40
C LEU A 108 -8.83 -14.57 0.22
N LYS A 109 -10.08 -14.08 0.22
CA LYS A 109 -11.26 -14.91 -0.07
C LYS A 109 -11.25 -15.46 -1.51
N PHE A 110 -10.79 -14.68 -2.49
CA PHE A 110 -10.61 -15.17 -3.86
C PHE A 110 -9.56 -16.31 -3.95
N MET A 111 -8.61 -16.31 -3.02
CA MET A 111 -7.61 -17.37 -2.88
C MET A 111 -8.07 -18.53 -1.98
N ASP A 112 -9.36 -18.60 -1.62
CA ASP A 112 -10.03 -19.64 -0.82
C ASP A 112 -9.59 -19.68 0.67
N TYR A 113 -9.08 -18.57 1.23
CA TYR A 113 -8.79 -18.44 2.67
C TYR A 113 -9.99 -17.91 3.46
N GLU A 114 -10.14 -18.41 4.70
CA GLU A 114 -10.99 -17.77 5.71
C GLU A 114 -10.27 -16.54 6.27
N VAL A 115 -11.00 -15.42 6.47
CA VAL A 115 -10.37 -14.14 6.84
C VAL A 115 -11.06 -13.55 8.06
N LEU A 116 -10.26 -13.34 9.11
CA LEU A 116 -10.57 -12.48 10.24
C LEU A 116 -9.89 -11.12 10.01
N THR A 117 -10.52 -10.04 10.42
CA THR A 117 -9.97 -8.69 10.26
C THR A 117 -9.87 -7.98 11.60
N ALA A 118 -8.84 -7.15 11.77
CA ALA A 118 -8.66 -6.25 12.91
C ALA A 118 -8.24 -4.86 12.44
N ARG A 119 -8.81 -3.81 13.03
CA ARG A 119 -8.55 -2.40 12.72
C ARG A 119 -7.51 -1.75 13.62
N SER A 120 -6.97 -2.49 14.56
CA SER A 120 -5.96 -1.98 15.49
C SER A 120 -5.14 -3.12 16.09
N GLY A 121 -3.98 -2.75 16.67
CA GLY A 121 -3.13 -3.72 17.36
C GLY A 121 -3.83 -4.41 18.54
N ASN A 122 -4.63 -3.67 19.33
CA ASN A 122 -5.37 -4.24 20.45
C ASN A 122 -6.41 -5.27 19.97
N GLU A 123 -7.20 -4.93 18.97
CA GLU A 123 -8.19 -5.83 18.37
C GLU A 123 -7.52 -7.09 17.80
N ALA A 124 -6.37 -6.93 17.14
CA ALA A 124 -5.58 -8.05 16.62
C ALA A 124 -5.14 -9.00 17.73
N ILE A 125 -4.66 -8.47 18.87
CA ILE A 125 -4.24 -9.27 20.02
C ILE A 125 -5.44 -10.01 20.63
N GLU A 126 -6.57 -9.35 20.83
CA GLU A 126 -7.79 -9.96 21.37
C GLU A 126 -8.30 -11.11 20.47
N ILE A 127 -8.38 -10.88 19.16
CA ILE A 127 -8.77 -11.92 18.19
C ILE A 127 -7.77 -13.08 18.22
N TYR A 128 -6.47 -12.77 18.24
CA TYR A 128 -5.44 -13.79 18.24
C TYR A 128 -5.44 -14.60 19.54
N GLN A 129 -5.61 -13.96 20.70
CA GLN A 129 -5.77 -14.67 21.98
C GLN A 129 -6.90 -15.70 21.95
N LYS A 130 -8.03 -15.34 21.32
CA LYS A 130 -9.21 -16.19 21.26
C LYS A 130 -9.10 -17.31 20.22
N TYR A 131 -8.43 -17.06 19.10
CA TYR A 131 -8.46 -17.94 17.93
C TYR A 131 -7.07 -18.42 17.45
N HIS A 132 -6.00 -18.24 18.24
CA HIS A 132 -4.61 -18.53 17.82
C HIS A 132 -4.38 -19.96 17.34
N THR A 133 -5.18 -20.93 17.82
CA THR A 133 -5.08 -22.34 17.39
C THR A 133 -5.64 -22.60 15.99
N SER A 134 -6.49 -21.71 15.49
CA SER A 134 -7.11 -21.79 14.15
C SER A 134 -6.57 -20.77 13.17
N ILE A 135 -5.78 -19.79 13.62
CA ILE A 135 -5.15 -18.78 12.74
C ILE A 135 -3.80 -19.32 12.26
N ASP A 136 -3.69 -19.53 10.94
CA ASP A 136 -2.48 -20.07 10.29
C ASP A 136 -1.47 -18.98 9.94
N LEU A 137 -1.92 -17.74 9.69
CA LEU A 137 -1.08 -16.60 9.31
C LEU A 137 -1.69 -15.30 9.80
N VAL A 138 -0.85 -14.37 10.23
CA VAL A 138 -1.23 -12.98 10.48
C VAL A 138 -0.58 -12.10 9.41
N ILE A 139 -1.37 -11.30 8.68
CA ILE A 139 -0.86 -10.21 7.82
C ILE A 139 -1.01 -8.94 8.64
N LEU A 140 0.12 -8.28 8.92
CA LEU A 140 0.20 -7.23 9.92
C LEU A 140 0.78 -5.95 9.33
N ASP A 141 -0.01 -4.87 9.33
CA ASP A 141 0.53 -3.56 9.00
C ASP A 141 1.53 -3.08 10.06
N MET A 142 2.63 -2.48 9.57
CA MET A 142 3.69 -1.98 10.47
C MET A 142 3.34 -0.65 11.12
N ILE A 143 2.54 0.18 10.43
CA ILE A 143 2.30 1.56 10.84
C ILE A 143 0.83 1.73 11.16
N MET A 144 0.49 1.59 12.43
CA MET A 144 -0.86 1.79 12.93
C MET A 144 -0.87 2.78 14.09
N PRO A 145 -1.96 3.55 14.29
CA PRO A 145 -2.10 4.45 15.43
C PRO A 145 -2.03 3.71 16.78
N ARG A 146 -1.41 4.33 17.79
CA ARG A 146 -1.29 3.88 19.18
C ARG A 146 -0.38 2.67 19.41
N MET A 147 -0.49 1.61 18.60
CA MET A 147 0.31 0.39 18.73
C MET A 147 0.79 -0.04 17.35
N GLY A 148 2.07 0.09 17.09
CA GLY A 148 2.69 -0.30 15.82
C GLY A 148 2.80 -1.82 15.64
N GLY A 149 2.99 -2.26 14.40
CA GLY A 149 3.08 -3.69 14.08
C GLY A 149 4.17 -4.44 14.84
N GLY A 150 5.28 -3.77 15.17
CA GLY A 150 6.35 -4.37 15.98
C GLY A 150 5.91 -4.77 17.38
N GLU A 151 5.15 -3.91 18.07
CA GLU A 151 4.60 -4.21 19.38
C GLU A 151 3.56 -5.33 19.32
N VAL A 152 2.68 -5.29 18.32
CA VAL A 152 1.70 -6.37 18.07
C VAL A 152 2.43 -7.68 17.86
N PHE A 153 3.46 -7.73 17.01
CA PHE A 153 4.26 -8.93 16.76
C PHE A 153 4.87 -9.50 18.06
N ASP A 154 5.45 -8.66 18.92
CA ASP A 154 6.02 -9.09 20.19
C ASP A 154 4.93 -9.67 21.12
N HIS A 155 3.69 -9.16 21.10
CA HIS A 155 2.56 -9.74 21.83
C HIS A 155 2.10 -11.08 21.24
N LEU A 156 1.98 -11.19 19.92
CA LEU A 156 1.60 -12.44 19.25
C LEU A 156 2.62 -13.55 19.55
N LYS A 157 3.92 -13.24 19.54
CA LYS A 157 5.00 -14.16 19.90
C LYS A 157 4.95 -14.66 21.34
N LYS A 158 4.46 -13.85 22.29
CA LYS A 158 4.24 -14.27 23.68
C LYS A 158 3.10 -15.29 23.80
N ILE A 159 2.06 -15.15 22.96
CA ILE A 159 0.92 -16.07 22.93
C ILE A 159 1.31 -17.37 22.23
N ASN A 160 1.95 -17.26 21.05
CA ASN A 160 2.42 -18.38 20.26
C ASN A 160 3.81 -18.09 19.68
N PRO A 161 4.89 -18.67 20.23
CA PRO A 161 6.26 -18.47 19.71
C PRO A 161 6.44 -18.85 18.23
N ASN A 162 5.56 -19.69 17.70
CA ASN A 162 5.61 -20.19 16.31
C ASN A 162 4.63 -19.43 15.39
N VAL A 163 4.06 -18.30 15.82
CA VAL A 163 3.16 -17.51 14.99
C VAL A 163 3.83 -17.15 13.65
N LYS A 164 3.14 -17.44 12.56
CA LYS A 164 3.55 -17.00 11.22
C LYS A 164 3.01 -15.60 10.99
N VAL A 165 3.91 -14.66 10.66
CA VAL A 165 3.53 -13.25 10.42
C VAL A 165 4.13 -12.76 9.11
N LEU A 166 3.29 -12.21 8.23
CA LEU A 166 3.66 -11.44 7.05
C LEU A 166 3.50 -9.96 7.39
N LEU A 167 4.61 -9.24 7.50
CA LEU A 167 4.57 -7.78 7.69
C LEU A 167 4.19 -7.08 6.39
N SER A 168 3.36 -6.05 6.45
CA SER A 168 3.08 -5.16 5.32
C SER A 168 3.40 -3.70 5.67
N SER A 169 3.92 -2.92 4.70
CA SER A 169 4.21 -1.50 4.89
C SER A 169 4.25 -0.75 3.57
N GLY A 170 3.86 0.52 3.59
CA GLY A 170 4.01 1.44 2.45
C GLY A 170 5.46 1.88 2.20
N TYR A 171 6.35 1.67 3.15
CA TYR A 171 7.78 1.98 3.01
C TYR A 171 8.57 0.72 2.63
N SER A 172 9.69 0.93 1.91
CA SER A 172 10.67 -0.14 1.69
C SER A 172 11.21 -0.65 3.03
N ILE A 173 11.77 -1.86 3.03
CA ILE A 173 12.37 -2.47 4.23
C ILE A 173 13.29 -1.45 4.92
N ASN A 174 12.86 -0.96 6.07
CA ASN A 174 13.62 -0.09 6.94
C ASN A 174 14.31 -0.91 8.05
N ASN A 175 15.11 -0.23 8.89
CA ASN A 175 15.82 -0.89 10.00
C ASN A 175 14.87 -1.60 10.98
N GLU A 176 13.61 -1.17 11.08
CA GLU A 176 12.61 -1.77 11.97
C GLU A 176 12.07 -3.09 11.39
N ALA A 177 11.69 -3.10 10.12
CA ALA A 177 11.27 -4.34 9.44
C ALA A 177 12.38 -5.38 9.42
N ALA A 178 13.63 -4.98 9.19
CA ALA A 178 14.78 -5.87 9.23
C ALA A 178 14.94 -6.53 10.62
N LYS A 179 14.83 -5.75 11.70
CA LYS A 179 14.87 -6.26 13.08
C LYS A 179 13.76 -7.28 13.38
N LEU A 180 12.55 -7.04 12.85
CA LEU A 180 11.42 -7.96 13.05
C LEU A 180 11.63 -9.29 12.28
N LEU A 181 12.23 -9.24 11.10
CA LEU A 181 12.62 -10.43 10.36
C LEU A 181 13.70 -11.23 11.14
N GLU A 182 14.70 -10.58 11.73
CA GLU A 182 15.69 -11.21 12.60
C GLU A 182 15.05 -11.82 13.87
N LYS A 183 14.01 -11.21 14.42
CA LYS A 183 13.22 -11.75 15.54
C LYS A 183 12.33 -12.94 15.15
N GLY A 184 12.30 -13.35 13.89
CA GLY A 184 11.55 -14.51 13.42
C GLY A 184 10.19 -14.18 12.81
N CYS A 185 9.98 -12.97 12.28
CA CYS A 185 8.89 -12.71 11.38
C CYS A 185 9.09 -13.50 10.08
N SER A 186 8.00 -14.02 9.50
CA SER A 186 8.09 -14.99 8.39
C SER A 186 8.49 -14.36 7.06
N ALA A 187 7.99 -13.15 6.76
CA ALA A 187 8.29 -12.40 5.55
C ALA A 187 7.81 -10.95 5.65
N PHE A 188 8.14 -10.16 4.61
CA PHE A 188 7.72 -8.78 4.43
C PHE A 188 7.14 -8.59 3.02
N ILE A 189 6.06 -7.80 2.90
CA ILE A 189 5.49 -7.37 1.63
C ILE A 189 5.33 -5.85 1.61
N GLN A 190 5.76 -5.21 0.53
CA GLN A 190 5.64 -3.76 0.38
C GLN A 190 4.30 -3.38 -0.25
N LYS A 191 3.60 -2.42 0.35
CA LYS A 191 2.40 -1.78 -0.24
C LYS A 191 2.84 -0.73 -1.29
N PRO A 192 2.10 -0.56 -2.40
CA PRO A 192 0.95 -1.37 -2.82
C PRO A 192 1.40 -2.72 -3.39
N PHE A 193 0.70 -3.79 -3.08
CA PHE A 193 0.92 -5.12 -3.62
C PHE A 193 -0.30 -5.58 -4.46
N ASP A 194 -0.03 -6.37 -5.47
CA ASP A 194 -1.07 -7.00 -6.25
C ASP A 194 -1.46 -8.38 -5.68
N ILE A 195 -2.57 -8.94 -6.16
CA ILE A 195 -3.06 -10.25 -5.71
C ILE A 195 -2.05 -11.38 -5.93
N LYS A 196 -1.20 -11.30 -6.95
CA LYS A 196 -0.20 -12.33 -7.25
C LYS A 196 0.94 -12.29 -6.25
N GLN A 197 1.44 -11.09 -5.94
CA GLN A 197 2.47 -10.90 -4.93
C GLN A 197 1.99 -11.40 -3.57
N LEU A 198 0.74 -11.04 -3.18
CA LEU A 198 0.15 -11.51 -1.95
C LEU A 198 0.01 -13.03 -1.93
N SER A 199 -0.52 -13.63 -3.02
CA SER A 199 -0.72 -15.09 -3.11
C SER A 199 0.59 -15.86 -2.98
N GLN A 200 1.65 -15.38 -3.63
CA GLN A 200 2.97 -16.01 -3.54
C GLN A 200 3.53 -15.92 -2.11
N SER A 201 3.47 -14.73 -1.48
CA SER A 201 3.98 -14.53 -0.12
C SER A 201 3.25 -15.41 0.90
N VAL A 202 1.91 -15.45 0.83
CA VAL A 202 1.09 -16.29 1.72
C VAL A 202 1.42 -17.77 1.52
N HIS A 203 1.47 -18.22 0.27
CA HIS A 203 1.78 -19.61 -0.07
C HIS A 203 3.16 -20.05 0.45
N ASP A 204 4.20 -19.23 0.24
CA ASP A 204 5.57 -19.54 0.66
C ASP A 204 5.71 -19.62 2.19
N ILE A 205 4.91 -18.85 2.94
CA ILE A 205 4.89 -18.89 4.40
C ILE A 205 4.14 -20.12 4.90
N LEU A 206 2.99 -20.43 4.31
CA LEU A 206 2.15 -21.54 4.78
C LEU A 206 2.71 -22.93 4.43
N LYS A 207 3.50 -23.03 3.36
CA LYS A 207 4.17 -24.28 2.98
C LYS A 207 5.41 -24.64 3.82
N LYS A 208 5.99 -23.68 4.52
CA LYS A 208 7.08 -23.89 5.48
C LYS A 208 6.50 -24.39 6.81
#